data_46e1071c6e474096cfdc0bdf8e45a6d0
#
_entry.id   46e1071c6e474096cfdc0bdf8e45a6d0
#
_cell.length_a   1.000
_cell.length_b   1.000
_cell.length_c   1.000
_cell.angle_alpha   90.00
_cell.angle_beta   90.00
_cell.angle_gamma   90.00
#
_symmetry.space_group_name_H-M   'P 1'
#
loop_
_entity.id
_entity.type
_entity.pdbx_description
1 polymer ?
#
loop_
_entity_poly.entity_id
_entity_poly.type
_entity_poly.pdbx_seq_one_letter_code
_entity_poly.pdbx_strand_id
1 'polypeptide(L)'
;MGGRVLIIDDDPALLRLMSMAFQQAGFGVVAADNGRKGIRLASAHRPDLVVTDIVMPDIEGIGAIRAMKQVARPPKIIAISGAGRARGADYLSWAKHLGADEVLAKPFRMSELVKMSQSVIAGGAAHPSVQPQTALGG
;
A
#
# COMPACT_ATOMS: atom_id res chain seq x y z
N MET A 1 -4.13 -16.02 7.37
CA MET A 1 -3.41 -16.18 6.34
C MET A 1 -3.35 -14.98 5.49
N GLY A 2 -2.30 -14.39 5.36
CA GLY A 2 -2.17 -13.21 4.55
C GLY A 2 -2.04 -13.62 3.10
N GLY A 3 -2.03 -12.74 2.21
CA GLY A 3 -1.74 -13.01 0.84
C GLY A 3 -0.29 -12.69 0.56
N ARG A 4 -0.04 -12.22 -0.64
CA ARG A 4 1.29 -11.82 -1.04
C ARG A 4 1.32 -10.29 -1.15
N VAL A 5 2.32 -9.67 -0.55
CA VAL A 5 2.47 -8.22 -0.60
C VAL A 5 3.78 -7.85 -1.28
N LEU A 6 3.71 -6.84 -2.11
CA LEU A 6 4.90 -6.24 -2.70
C LEU A 6 5.10 -4.89 -2.00
N ILE A 7 6.28 -4.67 -1.47
CA ILE A 7 6.59 -3.43 -0.77
C ILE A 7 7.64 -2.67 -1.57
N ILE A 8 7.38 -1.40 -1.83
CA ILE A 8 8.27 -0.56 -2.62
C ILE A 8 8.67 0.63 -1.77
N ASP A 9 9.94 0.77 -1.47
CA ASP A 9 10.44 1.87 -0.65
C ASP A 9 11.95 1.98 -0.85
N ASP A 10 12.45 3.18 -1.06
CA ASP A 10 13.88 3.36 -1.29
C ASP A 10 14.68 3.47 0.01
N ASP A 11 14.02 3.49 1.15
CA ASP A 11 14.69 3.49 2.44
C ASP A 11 14.88 2.06 2.89
N PRO A 12 16.11 1.54 2.88
CA PRO A 12 16.33 0.13 3.17
C PRO A 12 15.92 -0.27 4.59
N ALA A 13 16.06 0.63 5.54
CA ALA A 13 15.68 0.32 6.91
C ALA A 13 14.17 0.17 7.04
N LEU A 14 13.41 1.08 6.45
CA LEU A 14 11.97 1.00 6.50
C LEU A 14 11.45 -0.19 5.70
N LEU A 15 12.07 -0.44 4.56
CA LEU A 15 11.70 -1.59 3.74
C LEU A 15 11.87 -2.89 4.52
N ARG A 16 12.94 -3.01 5.28
CA ARG A 16 13.17 -4.19 6.11
C ARG A 16 12.15 -4.30 7.23
N LEU A 17 11.85 -3.19 7.90
CA LEU A 17 10.88 -3.21 8.98
C LEU A 17 9.50 -3.61 8.49
N MET A 18 9.08 -3.05 7.37
CA MET A 18 7.79 -3.41 6.81
C MET A 18 7.76 -4.87 6.38
N SER A 19 8.84 -5.33 5.76
CA SER A 19 8.92 -6.73 5.34
C SER A 19 8.77 -7.68 6.52
N MET A 20 9.45 -7.38 7.60
CA MET A 20 9.36 -8.21 8.80
C MET A 20 7.96 -8.21 9.38
N ALA A 21 7.34 -7.04 9.43
CA ALA A 21 5.99 -6.93 9.99
C ALA A 21 4.99 -7.75 9.18
N PHE A 22 5.08 -7.69 7.87
CA PHE A 22 4.18 -8.46 7.02
C PHE A 22 4.47 -9.96 7.11
N GLN A 23 5.73 -10.34 7.18
CA GLN A 23 6.06 -11.75 7.34
C GLN A 23 5.52 -12.30 8.64
N GLN A 24 5.63 -11.54 9.71
CA GLN A 24 5.08 -11.97 11.00
C GLN A 24 3.58 -12.08 10.98
N ALA A 25 2.94 -11.32 10.11
CA ALA A 25 1.49 -11.38 9.99
C ALA A 25 1.03 -12.47 9.01
N GLY A 26 1.96 -13.23 8.47
CA GLY A 26 1.60 -14.36 7.61
C GLY A 26 1.60 -14.07 6.13
N PHE A 27 2.10 -12.91 5.71
CA PHE A 27 2.15 -12.59 4.29
C PHE A 27 3.42 -13.13 3.65
N GLY A 28 3.32 -13.50 2.38
CA GLY A 28 4.50 -13.67 1.56
C GLY A 28 4.93 -12.29 1.09
N VAL A 29 6.21 -11.99 1.19
CA VAL A 29 6.70 -10.63 0.93
C VAL A 29 7.68 -10.60 -0.22
N VAL A 30 7.47 -9.64 -1.11
CA VAL A 30 8.41 -9.32 -2.17
C VAL A 30 8.76 -7.84 -1.98
N ALA A 31 10.00 -7.48 -2.12
CA ALA A 31 10.42 -6.12 -1.84
C ALA A 31 11.17 -5.51 -3.02
N ALA A 32 10.96 -4.23 -3.23
CA ALA A 32 11.64 -3.48 -4.26
C ALA A 32 12.06 -2.13 -3.71
N ASP A 33 13.20 -1.63 -4.15
CA ASP A 33 13.69 -0.36 -3.66
C ASP A 33 13.41 0.80 -4.63
N ASN A 34 12.67 0.55 -5.67
CA ASN A 34 12.24 1.63 -6.56
C ASN A 34 11.01 1.19 -7.36
N GLY A 35 10.37 2.16 -7.98
CA GLY A 35 9.12 1.90 -8.69
C GLY A 35 9.26 1.00 -9.89
N ARG A 36 10.36 1.14 -10.62
CA ARG A 36 10.58 0.33 -11.81
C ARG A 36 10.70 -1.15 -11.47
N LYS A 37 11.47 -1.46 -10.44
CA LYS A 37 11.57 -2.83 -9.94
C LYS A 37 10.22 -3.29 -9.44
N GLY A 38 9.51 -2.39 -8.77
CA GLY A 38 8.20 -2.72 -8.24
C GLY A 38 7.23 -3.15 -9.31
N ILE A 39 7.17 -2.42 -10.42
CA ILE A 39 6.28 -2.77 -11.51
C ILE A 39 6.63 -4.14 -12.07
N ARG A 40 7.92 -4.40 -12.22
CA ARG A 40 8.39 -5.65 -12.77
C ARG A 40 8.04 -6.82 -11.85
N LEU A 41 8.24 -6.62 -10.55
CA LEU A 41 7.92 -7.65 -9.58
C LEU A 41 6.42 -7.86 -9.43
N ALA A 42 5.65 -6.81 -9.57
CA ALA A 42 4.19 -6.95 -9.55
C ALA A 42 3.72 -7.84 -10.69
N SER A 43 4.29 -7.66 -11.86
CA SER A 43 3.93 -8.46 -13.00
C SER A 43 4.33 -9.92 -12.81
N ALA A 44 5.50 -10.15 -12.24
CA ALA A 44 6.02 -11.50 -12.07
C ALA A 44 5.33 -12.27 -10.95
N HIS A 45 5.04 -11.59 -9.85
CA HIS A 45 4.55 -12.26 -8.65
C HIS A 45 3.05 -12.10 -8.40
N ARG A 46 2.41 -11.18 -9.09
CA ARG A 46 0.97 -10.93 -8.94
C ARG A 46 0.54 -10.83 -7.49
N PRO A 47 1.03 -9.81 -6.79
CA PRO A 47 0.69 -9.66 -5.38
C PRO A 47 -0.78 -9.30 -5.20
N ASP A 48 -1.30 -9.59 -4.03
CA ASP A 48 -2.65 -9.19 -3.66
C ASP A 48 -2.66 -7.74 -3.22
N LEU A 49 -1.53 -7.26 -2.73
CA LEU A 49 -1.40 -5.93 -2.17
C LEU A 49 -0.05 -5.34 -2.54
N VAL A 50 -0.04 -4.06 -2.83
CA VAL A 50 1.19 -3.31 -3.03
C VAL A 50 1.21 -2.18 -2.02
N VAL A 51 2.31 -2.06 -1.28
CA VAL A 51 2.52 -0.92 -0.39
C VAL A 51 3.65 -0.12 -1.00
N THR A 52 3.38 1.11 -1.39
CA THR A 52 4.38 1.89 -2.08
C THR A 52 4.55 3.26 -1.42
N ASP A 53 5.80 3.64 -1.19
CA ASP A 53 6.10 4.93 -0.61
C ASP A 53 6.07 5.99 -1.70
N ILE A 54 5.40 7.10 -1.41
CA ILE A 54 5.38 8.23 -2.29
C ILE A 54 6.02 9.37 -1.52
N VAL A 55 7.30 9.57 -1.73
CA VAL A 55 8.04 10.57 -0.99
C VAL A 55 7.70 11.96 -1.51
N MET A 56 7.66 12.07 -2.79
CA MET A 56 7.39 13.35 -3.44
C MET A 56 6.41 13.08 -4.54
N PRO A 57 5.76 14.10 -5.05
CA PRO A 57 4.86 13.88 -6.17
C PRO A 57 5.70 13.61 -7.41
N ASP A 58 6.52 12.61 -7.36
CA ASP A 58 7.35 12.34 -8.50
C ASP A 58 6.61 11.41 -9.43
N ILE A 59 7.01 11.48 -10.66
CA ILE A 59 6.38 10.75 -11.71
C ILE A 59 6.54 9.25 -11.49
N GLU A 60 7.63 8.87 -10.89
CA GLU A 60 7.92 7.47 -10.72
C GLU A 60 6.94 6.77 -9.80
N GLY A 61 6.69 7.36 -8.63
CA GLY A 61 5.75 6.76 -7.68
C GLY A 61 4.33 6.77 -8.20
N ILE A 62 3.93 7.88 -8.77
CA ILE A 62 2.58 8.03 -9.31
C ILE A 62 2.39 7.10 -10.51
N GLY A 63 3.39 7.07 -11.37
CA GLY A 63 3.34 6.22 -12.55
C GLY A 63 3.24 4.75 -12.20
N ALA A 64 3.92 4.35 -11.13
CA ALA A 64 3.86 2.97 -10.68
C ALA A 64 2.45 2.58 -10.25
N ILE A 65 1.78 3.46 -9.52
CA ILE A 65 0.41 3.21 -9.09
C ILE A 65 -0.50 3.03 -10.30
N ARG A 66 -0.39 3.95 -11.26
CA ARG A 66 -1.23 3.87 -12.44
C ARG A 66 -0.97 2.61 -13.24
N ALA A 67 0.29 2.27 -13.42
CA ALA A 67 0.64 1.08 -14.19
C ALA A 67 0.09 -0.17 -13.54
N MET A 68 0.20 -0.26 -12.21
CA MET A 68 -0.26 -1.45 -11.53
C MET A 68 -1.77 -1.57 -11.50
N LYS A 69 -2.49 -0.45 -11.61
CA LYS A 69 -3.94 -0.49 -11.63
C LYS A 69 -4.50 -0.79 -13.01
N GLN A 70 -3.69 -0.79 -14.03
CA GLN A 70 -4.18 -1.00 -15.38
C GLN A 70 -4.14 -2.45 -15.85
N VAL A 71 -3.69 -3.36 -15.00
CA VAL A 71 -3.68 -4.76 -15.37
C VAL A 71 -5.08 -5.36 -15.15
N ALA A 72 -5.29 -6.55 -15.69
CA ALA A 72 -6.60 -7.18 -15.65
C ALA A 72 -7.10 -7.45 -14.24
N ARG A 73 -6.21 -7.84 -13.35
CA ARG A 73 -6.57 -8.07 -11.96
C ARG A 73 -5.67 -7.23 -11.11
N PRO A 74 -5.99 -5.96 -10.93
CA PRO A 74 -5.09 -5.07 -10.23
C PRO A 74 -5.00 -5.41 -8.74
N PRO A 75 -3.82 -5.28 -8.17
CA PRO A 75 -3.68 -5.46 -6.74
C PRO A 75 -4.33 -4.30 -5.99
N LYS A 76 -4.60 -4.50 -4.71
CA LYS A 76 -4.94 -3.39 -3.85
C LYS A 76 -3.66 -2.61 -3.60
N ILE A 77 -3.79 -1.30 -3.43
CA ILE A 77 -2.62 -0.44 -3.27
C ILE A 77 -2.79 0.45 -2.06
N ILE A 78 -1.80 0.45 -1.19
CA ILE A 78 -1.70 1.39 -0.09
C ILE A 78 -0.52 2.31 -0.39
N ALA A 79 -0.78 3.60 -0.46
CA ALA A 79 0.26 4.57 -0.69
C ALA A 79 0.69 5.17 0.65
N ILE A 80 1.99 5.28 0.86
CA ILE A 80 2.52 5.85 2.08
C ILE A 80 3.17 7.18 1.74
N SER A 81 2.81 8.23 2.45
CA SER A 81 3.33 9.55 2.17
C SER A 81 4.10 10.08 3.37
N GLY A 82 5.35 10.46 3.13
CA GLY A 82 6.14 11.11 4.15
C GLY A 82 6.36 12.56 3.88
N ALA A 83 5.82 13.05 2.80
CA ALA A 83 6.03 14.44 2.46
C ALA A 83 5.36 15.32 3.50
N GLY A 84 5.93 16.39 3.79
CA GLY A 84 5.59 17.25 4.85
C GLY A 84 4.10 17.35 5.16
N ARG A 85 3.77 17.54 6.41
CA ARG A 85 2.43 17.56 6.84
C ARG A 85 1.63 18.62 6.18
N ALA A 86 2.25 19.71 5.83
CA ALA A 86 1.55 20.81 5.21
C ALA A 86 0.97 20.42 3.86
N ARG A 87 1.62 19.47 3.20
CA ARG A 87 1.15 19.04 1.92
C ARG A 87 0.59 17.65 1.93
N GLY A 88 0.60 17.03 3.08
CA GLY A 88 0.20 15.64 3.19
C GLY A 88 -1.19 15.39 2.68
N ALA A 89 -2.13 16.27 3.00
CA ALA A 89 -3.50 16.08 2.59
C ALA A 89 -3.65 16.07 1.08
N ASP A 90 -2.93 16.94 0.39
CA ASP A 90 -3.01 16.98 -1.06
C ASP A 90 -2.43 15.74 -1.71
N TYR A 91 -1.29 15.28 -1.20
CA TYR A 91 -0.69 14.07 -1.72
C TYR A 91 -1.57 12.86 -1.49
N LEU A 92 -2.15 12.77 -0.31
CA LEU A 92 -3.00 11.64 0.03
C LEU A 92 -4.23 11.61 -0.88
N SER A 93 -4.83 12.76 -1.07
CA SER A 93 -5.98 12.87 -1.93
C SER A 93 -5.62 12.51 -3.36
N TRP A 94 -4.48 12.99 -3.81
CA TRP A 94 -4.04 12.73 -5.16
C TRP A 94 -3.74 11.25 -5.39
N ALA A 95 -3.08 10.62 -4.43
CA ALA A 95 -2.78 9.20 -4.54
C ALA A 95 -4.06 8.38 -4.66
N LYS A 96 -5.06 8.71 -3.88
CA LYS A 96 -6.33 8.03 -3.97
C LYS A 96 -6.98 8.24 -5.33
N HIS A 97 -6.92 9.45 -5.81
CA HIS A 97 -7.48 9.78 -7.10
C HIS A 97 -6.82 8.97 -8.22
N LEU A 98 -5.56 8.64 -8.05
CA LEU A 98 -4.83 7.90 -9.06
C LEU A 98 -5.00 6.39 -8.96
N GLY A 99 -5.65 5.92 -7.94
CA GLY A 99 -5.94 4.52 -7.83
C GLY A 99 -5.51 3.83 -6.57
N ALA A 100 -4.88 4.51 -5.64
CA ALA A 100 -4.55 3.90 -4.37
C ALA A 100 -5.84 3.62 -3.61
N ASP A 101 -5.93 2.44 -3.05
CA ASP A 101 -7.13 2.05 -2.30
C ASP A 101 -7.13 2.67 -0.92
N GLU A 102 -5.95 2.86 -0.35
CA GLU A 102 -5.81 3.55 0.93
C GLU A 102 -4.51 4.33 0.95
N VAL A 103 -4.43 5.29 1.84
CA VAL A 103 -3.23 6.08 2.01
C VAL A 103 -2.91 6.17 3.48
N LEU A 104 -1.63 6.20 3.79
CA LEU A 104 -1.18 6.23 5.18
C LEU A 104 -0.04 7.24 5.28
N ALA A 105 -0.15 8.16 6.21
CA ALA A 105 0.86 9.19 6.37
C ALA A 105 1.91 8.77 7.40
N LYS A 106 3.15 9.13 7.16
CA LYS A 106 4.20 8.94 8.13
C LYS A 106 4.12 10.04 9.17
N PRO A 107 4.42 9.74 10.41
CA PRO A 107 4.82 8.44 10.92
C PRO A 107 3.62 7.55 11.20
N PHE A 108 3.82 6.26 11.10
CA PHE A 108 2.77 5.29 11.38
C PHE A 108 3.39 4.11 12.12
N ARG A 109 2.54 3.30 12.71
CA ARG A 109 2.99 2.09 13.37
C ARG A 109 2.86 0.93 12.42
N MET A 110 3.77 -0.03 12.54
CA MET A 110 3.68 -1.23 11.69
C MET A 110 2.35 -1.94 11.89
N SER A 111 1.84 -1.96 13.11
CA SER A 111 0.55 -2.59 13.38
C SER A 111 -0.58 -1.89 12.63
N GLU A 112 -0.49 -0.58 12.49
CA GLU A 112 -1.48 0.18 11.72
C GLU A 112 -1.46 -0.23 10.25
N LEU A 113 -0.26 -0.34 9.69
CA LEU A 113 -0.10 -0.71 8.30
C LEU A 113 -0.62 -2.12 8.04
N VAL A 114 -0.27 -3.06 8.91
CA VAL A 114 -0.71 -4.44 8.75
C VAL A 114 -2.22 -4.55 8.87
N LYS A 115 -2.81 -3.86 9.83
CA LYS A 115 -4.23 -3.88 10.01
C LYS A 115 -4.96 -3.31 8.81
N MET A 116 -4.50 -2.17 8.32
CA MET A 116 -5.08 -1.55 7.14
C MET A 116 -4.98 -2.51 5.95
N SER A 117 -3.85 -3.19 5.84
CA SER A 117 -3.62 -4.12 4.75
C SER A 117 -4.59 -5.29 4.78
N GLN A 118 -4.79 -5.86 5.95
CA GLN A 118 -5.71 -6.97 6.11
C GLN A 118 -7.13 -6.54 5.77
N SER A 119 -7.50 -5.35 6.18
CA SER A 119 -8.81 -4.82 5.92
C SER A 119 -9.04 -4.59 4.42
N VAL A 120 -8.05 -4.02 3.76
CA VAL A 120 -8.16 -3.72 2.33
C VAL A 120 -8.27 -5.01 1.52
N ILE A 121 -7.49 -6.01 1.85
CA ILE A 121 -7.54 -7.26 1.13
C ILE A 121 -8.86 -7.98 1.37
N ALA A 122 -9.28 -8.05 2.62
CA ALA A 122 -10.47 -8.78 2.96
C ALA A 122 -11.73 -8.12 2.47
N GLY A 123 -11.80 -6.81 2.66
CA GLY A 123 -13.02 -6.12 2.36
C GLY A 123 -13.07 -5.54 1.01
N GLY A 124 -11.96 -5.46 0.39
CA GLY A 124 -11.96 -4.73 -0.80
C GLY A 124 -12.19 -3.31 -0.51
N ALA A 125 -13.15 -2.89 0.09
CA ALA A 125 -13.45 -1.57 0.20
C ALA A 125 -13.29 -1.17 1.53
N ALA A 126 -12.69 -1.24 2.07
CA ALA A 126 -12.43 -0.75 3.23
C ALA A 126 -13.15 0.34 3.68
N HIS A 127 -13.87 0.60 3.77
CA HIS A 127 -14.36 1.64 4.25
C HIS A 127 -14.88 1.45 5.34
N PRO A 128 -14.47 1.68 5.99
CA PRO A 128 -14.75 1.36 7.19
C PRO A 128 -15.97 1.77 7.60
N SER A 129 -16.12 2.22 7.31
CA SER A 129 -16.99 2.47 7.81
C SER A 129 -17.93 1.73 7.96
N VAL A 130 -17.95 1.48 7.79
CA VAL A 130 -18.58 0.81 7.91
C VAL A 130 -18.85 -0.05 8.61
N GLN A 131 -18.63 0.02 8.80
CA GLN A 131 -18.82 -0.63 9.33
C GLN A 131 -19.24 -1.16 10.02
N PRO A 132 -19.37 -1.17 10.18
CA PRO A 132 -19.64 -1.70 10.84
C PRO A 132 -20.31 -2.19 11.27
N GLN A 133 -20.47 -2.01 11.08
CA GLN A 133 -20.96 -2.42 11.30
C GLN A 133 -21.35 -3.03 11.68
N THR A 134 -21.37 -2.77 11.52
CA THR A 134 -21.61 -3.25 11.70
C THR A 134 -22.00 -3.75 12.18
N ALA A 135 -22.02 -3.63 12.19
CA ALA A 135 -22.24 -4.07 12.53
C ALA A 135 -22.91 -4.49 12.98
N LEU A 136 -23.21 -4.40 13.04
CA LEU A 136 -23.72 -4.88 13.27
C LEU A 136 -24.15 -5.58 13.29
N GLY A 137 -24.30 -5.55 13.22
CA GLY A 137 -24.48 -6.21 13.16
C GLY A 137 -24.44 -6.82 12.98
N GLY A 138 -24.19 -6.79 12.94
CA GLY A 138 -23.82 -7.37 12.87
C GLY A 138 -23.59 -7.60 12.71
#